data_aa00209cf6af82d5115529c56facc1f0
#
_entry.id   aa00209cf6af82d5115529c56facc1f0
#
_cell.length_a   1.000
_cell.length_b   1.000
_cell.length_c   1.000
_cell.angle_alpha   90.00
_cell.angle_beta   90.00
_cell.angle_gamma   90.00
#
_symmetry.space_group_name_H-M   'P 1'
#
loop_
_entity.id
_entity.type
_entity.pdbx_description
1 polymer ?
#
loop_
_entity_poly.entity_id
_entity_poly.type
_entity_poly.pdbx_seq_one_letter_code
_entity_poly.pdbx_strand_id
1 'polypeptide(L)'
;VTRNGSSGHPAPTGRVAAVVPAAGSGLRLGAGVPKAFVEVSGRTMLERAVAGLLASGAVDDVVVVVPDDRVAESEALLAPLRTGDHLVVVTTGGAQRTDSVRNGLAALTAGLPRSGTSVHDVVLVHDAARCLTPGGPIVRVVEAVRSGEVAVVPVLPVVDTVKEVDAAGYVVGTPDRAALRAVQTPQGFAPDVLLAAYDAAGDVATDDAGLVERLGGTVATVDGDPLAFKITTASDHVRALSEVHALHEVGAPQEPGARENPEEHP
;
A
#
# COMPACT_ATOMS: atom_id res chain seq x y z
N VAL A 1 1.16 48.55 -7.90
CA VAL A 1 -0.07 47.71 -7.92
C VAL A 1 0.31 46.35 -7.37
N THR A 2 0.10 46.18 -6.06
CA THR A 2 0.30 44.96 -5.29
C THR A 2 -0.79 43.94 -5.65
N ARG A 3 -0.42 42.79 -6.22
CA ARG A 3 -1.30 41.61 -6.27
C ARG A 3 -1.05 40.74 -5.06
N ASN A 4 -1.81 40.95 -4.00
CA ASN A 4 -2.09 39.95 -3.01
C ASN A 4 -3.18 39.03 -3.55
N GLY A 5 -2.82 37.80 -3.83
CA GLY A 5 -3.72 36.72 -4.18
C GLY A 5 -3.29 35.47 -3.44
N SER A 6 -3.55 35.39 -2.14
CA SER A 6 -3.53 34.13 -1.42
C SER A 6 -4.79 33.36 -1.85
N SER A 7 -4.67 32.51 -2.86
CA SER A 7 -5.64 31.46 -3.15
C SER A 7 -5.57 30.44 -2.02
N GLY A 8 -6.30 30.71 -0.94
CA GLY A 8 -6.58 29.68 0.07
C GLY A 8 -7.38 28.58 -0.61
N HIS A 9 -6.74 27.47 -0.96
CA HIS A 9 -7.44 26.24 -1.23
C HIS A 9 -8.19 25.86 0.05
N PRO A 10 -9.50 25.60 0.00
CA PRO A 10 -10.17 25.05 1.16
C PRO A 10 -9.46 23.76 1.55
N ALA A 11 -9.22 23.56 2.84
CA ALA A 11 -8.66 22.31 3.35
C ALA A 11 -9.49 21.14 2.81
N PRO A 12 -8.87 20.07 2.32
CA PRO A 12 -9.58 18.92 1.79
C PRO A 12 -10.49 18.37 2.90
N THR A 13 -11.79 18.33 2.63
CA THR A 13 -12.84 17.92 3.59
C THR A 13 -13.25 16.46 3.41
N GLY A 14 -12.73 15.79 2.39
CA GLY A 14 -13.03 14.40 2.09
C GLY A 14 -12.20 13.42 2.91
N ARG A 15 -12.70 12.19 3.02
CA ARG A 15 -12.00 11.07 3.66
C ARG A 15 -11.12 10.33 2.66
N VAL A 16 -10.12 9.62 3.15
CA VAL A 16 -9.26 8.74 2.35
C VAL A 16 -9.64 7.31 2.63
N ALA A 17 -9.97 6.57 1.57
CA ALA A 17 -10.19 5.13 1.65
C ALA A 17 -9.02 4.35 1.05
N ALA A 18 -8.76 3.15 1.60
CA ALA A 18 -7.82 2.21 1.03
C ALA A 18 -8.50 0.85 0.74
N VAL A 19 -8.26 0.29 -0.45
CA VAL A 19 -8.61 -1.09 -0.79
C VAL A 19 -7.33 -1.94 -0.67
N VAL A 20 -7.42 -3.03 0.11
CA VAL A 20 -6.31 -3.97 0.33
C VAL A 20 -6.68 -5.33 -0.26
N PRO A 21 -6.29 -5.64 -1.52
CA PRO A 21 -6.52 -6.96 -2.10
C PRO A 21 -5.60 -7.99 -1.44
N ALA A 22 -6.22 -8.96 -0.75
CA ALA A 22 -5.56 -10.03 0.00
C ALA A 22 -6.06 -11.44 -0.38
N ALA A 23 -6.86 -11.58 -1.47
CA ALA A 23 -7.45 -12.84 -1.90
C ALA A 23 -6.50 -13.75 -2.70
N GLY A 24 -5.27 -13.31 -3.02
CA GLY A 24 -4.32 -14.08 -3.80
C GLY A 24 -3.76 -15.30 -3.05
N SER A 25 -3.67 -16.45 -3.72
CA SER A 25 -3.19 -17.72 -3.15
C SER A 25 -1.73 -17.70 -2.66
N GLY A 26 -0.88 -16.85 -3.24
CA GLY A 26 0.51 -16.67 -2.79
C GLY A 26 1.42 -17.90 -2.83
N LEU A 27 1.16 -18.85 -3.71
CA LEU A 27 1.84 -20.16 -3.82
C LEU A 27 3.37 -20.08 -3.82
N ARG A 28 3.95 -19.00 -4.35
CA ARG A 28 5.41 -18.80 -4.43
C ARG A 28 6.14 -18.67 -3.09
N LEU A 29 5.41 -18.40 -2.00
CA LEU A 29 6.01 -18.31 -0.67
C LEU A 29 6.13 -19.68 0.02
N GLY A 30 5.39 -20.70 -0.45
CA GLY A 30 5.47 -22.07 0.07
C GLY A 30 4.93 -22.27 1.49
N ALA A 31 4.20 -21.32 2.04
CA ALA A 31 3.79 -21.31 3.45
C ALA A 31 2.52 -22.14 3.76
N GLY A 32 1.89 -22.77 2.76
CA GLY A 32 0.67 -23.56 2.97
C GLY A 32 -0.61 -22.77 3.31
N VAL A 33 -0.48 -21.44 3.45
CA VAL A 33 -1.60 -20.50 3.70
C VAL A 33 -1.56 -19.38 2.66
N PRO A 34 -2.69 -18.69 2.40
CA PRO A 34 -2.68 -17.53 1.52
C PRO A 34 -1.68 -16.47 2.02
N LYS A 35 -0.96 -15.87 1.08
CA LYS A 35 0.21 -15.02 1.37
C LYS A 35 -0.05 -13.92 2.39
N ALA A 36 -1.20 -13.27 2.34
CA ALA A 36 -1.55 -12.19 3.25
C ALA A 36 -1.64 -12.62 4.73
N PHE A 37 -1.83 -13.93 4.96
CA PHE A 37 -1.93 -14.53 6.30
C PHE A 37 -0.59 -15.11 6.81
N VAL A 38 0.48 -14.99 6.03
CA VAL A 38 1.83 -15.34 6.50
C VAL A 38 2.29 -14.31 7.51
N GLU A 39 2.84 -14.79 8.63
CA GLU A 39 3.32 -13.92 9.70
C GLU A 39 4.70 -13.34 9.40
N VAL A 40 4.87 -12.10 9.80
CA VAL A 40 6.17 -11.42 9.92
C VAL A 40 6.30 -10.96 11.36
N SER A 41 7.15 -11.59 12.15
CA SER A 41 7.34 -11.32 13.59
C SER A 41 6.01 -11.26 14.37
N GLY A 42 5.27 -12.37 14.38
CA GLY A 42 4.07 -12.55 15.20
C GLY A 42 2.82 -11.79 14.77
N ARG A 43 2.84 -11.11 13.61
CA ARG A 43 1.66 -10.47 13.00
C ARG A 43 1.59 -10.82 11.52
N THR A 44 0.40 -11.08 11.02
CA THR A 44 0.21 -11.38 9.60
C THR A 44 0.59 -10.17 8.72
N MET A 45 0.96 -10.43 7.46
CA MET A 45 1.17 -9.33 6.49
C MET A 45 -0.07 -8.46 6.36
N LEU A 46 -1.26 -9.06 6.42
CA LEU A 46 -2.53 -8.35 6.37
C LEU A 46 -2.70 -7.36 7.53
N GLU A 47 -2.50 -7.82 8.77
CA GLU A 47 -2.57 -6.95 9.97
C GLU A 47 -1.57 -5.81 9.89
N ARG A 48 -0.32 -6.10 9.47
CA ARG A 48 0.72 -5.08 9.34
C ARG A 48 0.38 -4.04 8.29
N ALA A 49 -0.12 -4.47 7.12
CA ALA A 49 -0.49 -3.56 6.04
C ALA A 49 -1.64 -2.63 6.46
N VAL A 50 -2.70 -3.17 7.06
CA VAL A 50 -3.84 -2.38 7.54
C VAL A 50 -3.41 -1.44 8.68
N ALA A 51 -2.64 -1.94 9.65
CA ALA A 51 -2.14 -1.12 10.75
C ALA A 51 -1.22 0.01 10.24
N GLY A 52 -0.36 -0.26 9.25
CA GLY A 52 0.51 0.75 8.65
C GLY A 52 -0.26 1.84 7.91
N LEU A 53 -1.31 1.47 7.16
CA LEU A 53 -2.20 2.43 6.51
C LEU A 53 -2.86 3.36 7.54
N LEU A 54 -3.48 2.83 8.58
CA LEU A 54 -4.14 3.62 9.62
C LEU A 54 -3.15 4.45 10.43
N ALA A 55 -2.00 3.88 10.80
CA ALA A 55 -0.95 4.57 11.55
C ALA A 55 -0.30 5.73 10.78
N SER A 56 -0.44 5.78 9.45
CA SER A 56 0.04 6.91 8.63
C SER A 56 -0.66 8.23 8.97
N GLY A 57 -1.84 8.17 9.59
CA GLY A 57 -2.71 9.32 9.84
C GLY A 57 -3.35 9.93 8.58
N ALA A 58 -3.08 9.35 7.40
CA ALA A 58 -3.61 9.83 6.13
C ALA A 58 -4.79 9.00 5.60
N VAL A 59 -5.07 7.84 6.20
CA VAL A 59 -6.12 6.91 5.77
C VAL A 59 -7.18 6.80 6.84
N ASP A 60 -8.42 7.00 6.44
CA ASP A 60 -9.59 6.98 7.33
C ASP A 60 -10.32 5.64 7.32
N ASP A 61 -10.49 5.05 6.15
CA ASP A 61 -11.30 3.85 5.95
C ASP A 61 -10.51 2.80 5.15
N VAL A 62 -10.63 1.53 5.54
CA VAL A 62 -9.93 0.43 4.86
C VAL A 62 -10.93 -0.67 4.51
N VAL A 63 -10.97 -1.06 3.23
CA VAL A 63 -11.69 -2.25 2.77
C VAL A 63 -10.67 -3.34 2.43
N VAL A 64 -10.75 -4.43 3.17
CA VAL A 64 -9.89 -5.59 2.99
C VAL A 64 -10.64 -6.65 2.18
N VAL A 65 -10.00 -7.15 1.14
CA VAL A 65 -10.61 -8.12 0.23
C VAL A 65 -9.89 -9.46 0.36
N VAL A 66 -10.56 -10.48 0.89
CA VAL A 66 -9.96 -11.78 1.24
C VAL A 66 -10.70 -12.94 0.55
N PRO A 67 -10.14 -14.17 0.56
CA PRO A 67 -10.90 -15.36 0.15
C PRO A 67 -12.14 -15.55 1.03
N ASP A 68 -13.20 -16.13 0.48
CA ASP A 68 -14.48 -16.32 1.17
C ASP A 68 -14.34 -17.12 2.48
N ASP A 69 -13.53 -18.17 2.46
CA ASP A 69 -13.23 -19.02 3.61
C ASP A 69 -12.36 -18.33 4.70
N ARG A 70 -11.88 -17.10 4.45
CA ARG A 70 -11.03 -16.31 5.35
C ARG A 70 -11.70 -15.06 5.92
N VAL A 71 -12.95 -14.80 5.59
CA VAL A 71 -13.66 -13.60 6.06
C VAL A 71 -13.73 -13.56 7.58
N ALA A 72 -14.22 -14.63 8.22
CA ALA A 72 -14.36 -14.66 9.69
C ALA A 72 -13.02 -14.54 10.43
N GLU A 73 -11.96 -15.18 9.92
CA GLU A 73 -10.61 -15.04 10.45
C GLU A 73 -10.10 -13.60 10.32
N SER A 74 -10.30 -12.98 9.15
CA SER A 74 -9.88 -11.59 8.91
C SER A 74 -10.63 -10.59 9.78
N GLU A 75 -11.93 -10.81 9.99
CA GLU A 75 -12.74 -10.01 10.92
C GLU A 75 -12.18 -10.05 12.33
N ALA A 76 -11.79 -11.23 12.81
CA ALA A 76 -11.20 -11.41 14.14
C ALA A 76 -9.80 -10.75 14.23
N LEU A 77 -8.95 -10.97 13.22
CA LEU A 77 -7.59 -10.41 13.15
C LEU A 77 -7.59 -8.87 13.14
N LEU A 78 -8.53 -8.26 12.43
CA LEU A 78 -8.59 -6.81 12.24
C LEU A 78 -9.46 -6.08 13.28
N ALA A 79 -10.20 -6.81 14.12
CA ALA A 79 -11.04 -6.22 15.16
C ALA A 79 -10.28 -5.23 16.07
N PRO A 80 -9.04 -5.50 16.52
CA PRO A 80 -8.28 -4.55 17.35
C PRO A 80 -7.91 -3.24 16.65
N LEU A 81 -7.95 -3.20 15.31
CA LEU A 81 -7.64 -2.01 14.50
C LEU A 81 -8.86 -1.11 14.27
N ARG A 82 -10.06 -1.54 14.66
CA ARG A 82 -11.32 -0.78 14.57
C ARG A 82 -11.46 0.18 15.74
N THR A 83 -10.60 1.17 15.81
CA THR A 83 -10.57 2.14 16.91
C THR A 83 -10.86 3.55 16.39
N GLY A 84 -11.48 4.38 17.23
CA GLY A 84 -11.79 5.77 16.90
C GLY A 84 -12.77 5.88 15.72
N ASP A 85 -12.48 6.79 14.81
CA ASP A 85 -13.28 7.07 13.62
C ASP A 85 -12.89 6.26 12.39
N HIS A 86 -11.95 5.32 12.52
CA HIS A 86 -11.54 4.46 11.42
C HIS A 86 -12.54 3.34 11.19
N LEU A 87 -12.83 3.07 9.93
CA LEU A 87 -13.64 1.94 9.54
C LEU A 87 -12.78 0.89 8.81
N VAL A 88 -12.81 -0.34 9.29
CA VAL A 88 -12.19 -1.49 8.64
C VAL A 88 -13.27 -2.50 8.29
N VAL A 89 -13.50 -2.70 7.00
CA VAL A 89 -14.50 -3.62 6.46
C VAL A 89 -13.80 -4.77 5.75
N VAL A 90 -14.29 -6.00 5.93
CA VAL A 90 -13.82 -7.17 5.20
C VAL A 90 -14.88 -7.59 4.18
N THR A 91 -14.45 -7.88 2.97
CA THR A 91 -15.31 -8.40 1.88
C THR A 91 -14.61 -9.52 1.12
N THR A 92 -15.36 -10.24 0.31
CA THR A 92 -14.85 -11.37 -0.46
C THR A 92 -14.21 -10.93 -1.77
N GLY A 93 -13.12 -11.60 -2.17
CA GLY A 93 -12.45 -11.39 -3.44
C GLY A 93 -13.10 -12.14 -4.60
N GLY A 94 -12.58 -11.88 -5.79
CA GLY A 94 -12.93 -12.60 -7.02
C GLY A 94 -11.80 -13.54 -7.44
N ALA A 95 -11.96 -14.11 -8.65
CA ALA A 95 -11.01 -15.07 -9.20
C ALA A 95 -9.64 -14.43 -9.52
N GLN A 96 -9.64 -13.13 -9.86
CA GLN A 96 -8.45 -12.38 -10.21
C GLN A 96 -8.23 -11.20 -9.26
N ARG A 97 -7.02 -10.60 -9.31
CA ARG A 97 -6.72 -9.40 -8.52
C ARG A 97 -7.64 -8.23 -8.88
N THR A 98 -7.91 -8.05 -10.16
CA THR A 98 -8.82 -7.02 -10.67
C THR A 98 -10.24 -7.18 -10.12
N ASP A 99 -10.77 -8.42 -10.07
CA ASP A 99 -12.09 -8.70 -9.49
C ASP A 99 -12.11 -8.36 -7.99
N SER A 100 -11.02 -8.70 -7.28
CA SER A 100 -10.90 -8.40 -5.86
C SER A 100 -10.91 -6.88 -5.61
N VAL A 101 -10.19 -6.09 -6.41
CA VAL A 101 -10.23 -4.63 -6.27
C VAL A 101 -11.61 -4.08 -6.65
N ARG A 102 -12.28 -4.60 -7.70
CA ARG A 102 -13.67 -4.22 -8.02
C ARG A 102 -14.62 -4.47 -6.85
N ASN A 103 -14.52 -5.63 -6.20
CA ASN A 103 -15.33 -5.93 -5.03
C ASN A 103 -15.07 -4.95 -3.87
N GLY A 104 -13.81 -4.60 -3.65
CA GLY A 104 -13.42 -3.58 -2.67
C GLY A 104 -13.99 -2.20 -2.99
N LEU A 105 -13.90 -1.77 -4.25
CA LEU A 105 -14.47 -0.50 -4.71
C LEU A 105 -16.01 -0.50 -4.61
N ALA A 106 -16.66 -1.61 -4.96
CA ALA A 106 -18.10 -1.77 -4.80
C ALA A 106 -18.53 -1.66 -3.33
N ALA A 107 -17.77 -2.23 -2.38
CA ALA A 107 -18.02 -2.08 -0.97
C ALA A 107 -17.90 -0.62 -0.49
N LEU A 108 -16.95 0.15 -1.04
CA LEU A 108 -16.82 1.58 -0.77
C LEU A 108 -18.02 2.37 -1.30
N THR A 109 -18.49 2.07 -2.52
CA THR A 109 -19.58 2.80 -3.20
C THR A 109 -20.97 2.42 -2.68
N ALA A 110 -21.17 1.17 -2.21
CA ALA A 110 -22.41 0.74 -1.57
C ALA A 110 -22.71 1.46 -0.24
N GLY A 111 -21.77 2.24 0.23
CA GLY A 111 -21.84 2.96 1.49
C GLY A 111 -21.33 2.13 2.65
N LEU A 112 -20.25 2.60 3.23
CA LEU A 112 -19.76 2.07 4.49
C LEU A 112 -20.81 2.36 5.58
N PRO A 113 -20.95 1.51 6.64
CA PRO A 113 -21.99 1.66 7.67
C PRO A 113 -21.75 2.89 8.56
N ARG A 114 -21.89 4.09 7.99
CA ARG A 114 -21.86 5.37 8.69
C ARG A 114 -23.07 6.21 8.32
N SER A 115 -23.65 6.87 9.30
CA SER A 115 -24.70 7.86 9.09
C SER A 115 -24.07 9.14 8.55
N GLY A 116 -24.17 9.35 7.24
CA GLY A 116 -23.70 10.56 6.56
C GLY A 116 -23.04 10.25 5.21
N THR A 117 -23.17 11.13 4.25
CA THR A 117 -22.57 11.08 2.91
C THR A 117 -21.09 11.47 2.98
N SER A 118 -20.26 10.66 3.65
CA SER A 118 -18.80 10.88 3.59
C SER A 118 -18.31 10.47 2.22
N VAL A 119 -18.04 11.46 1.37
CA VAL A 119 -17.43 11.24 0.06
C VAL A 119 -15.92 11.11 0.28
N HIS A 120 -15.33 10.02 -0.21
CA HIS A 120 -13.89 9.88 -0.26
C HIS A 120 -13.35 10.78 -1.37
N ASP A 121 -12.34 11.57 -1.08
CA ASP A 121 -11.63 12.42 -2.05
C ASP A 121 -10.40 11.72 -2.63
N VAL A 122 -9.90 10.69 -1.97
CA VAL A 122 -8.80 9.83 -2.42
C VAL A 122 -9.14 8.36 -2.17
N VAL A 123 -8.88 7.51 -3.15
CA VAL A 123 -8.89 6.05 -3.01
C VAL A 123 -7.50 5.50 -3.25
N LEU A 124 -6.99 4.73 -2.30
CA LEU A 124 -5.73 4.02 -2.38
C LEU A 124 -5.98 2.54 -2.71
N VAL A 125 -5.09 1.93 -3.50
CA VAL A 125 -5.00 0.48 -3.64
C VAL A 125 -3.63 0.03 -3.12
N HIS A 126 -3.63 -0.85 -2.11
CA HIS A 126 -2.40 -1.26 -1.43
C HIS A 126 -2.23 -2.76 -1.33
N ASP A 127 -1.11 -3.27 -1.82
CA ASP A 127 -0.78 -4.70 -1.73
C ASP A 127 -0.49 -5.10 -0.26
N ALA A 128 -1.26 -6.04 0.31
CA ALA A 128 -0.99 -6.61 1.64
C ALA A 128 0.44 -7.15 1.80
N ALA A 129 1.07 -7.55 0.71
CA ALA A 129 2.45 -8.04 0.67
C ALA A 129 3.53 -6.95 0.78
N ARG A 130 3.17 -5.68 0.84
CA ARG A 130 4.05 -4.55 1.16
C ARG A 130 3.80 -4.05 2.59
N CYS A 131 3.68 -4.99 3.48
CA CYS A 131 3.23 -4.80 4.87
C CYS A 131 4.18 -3.99 5.76
N LEU A 132 5.36 -3.62 5.27
CA LEU A 132 6.32 -2.77 5.97
C LEU A 132 6.39 -1.35 5.38
N THR A 133 5.47 -0.98 4.49
CA THR A 133 5.41 0.37 3.92
C THR A 133 5.27 1.41 5.04
N PRO A 134 6.22 2.35 5.19
CA PRO A 134 6.13 3.38 6.21
C PRO A 134 5.09 4.46 5.84
N GLY A 135 4.71 5.30 6.80
CA GLY A 135 3.70 6.34 6.58
C GLY A 135 4.08 7.40 5.53
N GLY A 136 5.37 7.69 5.36
CA GLY A 136 5.84 8.75 4.46
C GLY A 136 5.35 8.61 3.01
N PRO A 137 5.58 7.50 2.31
CA PRO A 137 5.03 7.27 0.97
C PRO A 137 3.50 7.37 0.90
N ILE A 138 2.78 6.86 1.92
CA ILE A 138 1.32 6.91 1.99
C ILE A 138 0.84 8.37 1.98
N VAL A 139 1.42 9.19 2.84
CA VAL A 139 1.11 10.63 2.95
C VAL A 139 1.39 11.34 1.62
N ARG A 140 2.58 11.13 1.01
CA ARG A 140 2.94 11.76 -0.28
C ARG A 140 1.96 11.44 -1.40
N VAL A 141 1.51 10.18 -1.48
CA VAL A 141 0.52 9.76 -2.48
C VAL A 141 -0.81 10.48 -2.26
N VAL A 142 -1.31 10.53 -1.02
CA VAL A 142 -2.57 11.22 -0.68
C VAL A 142 -2.47 12.72 -1.00
N GLU A 143 -1.38 13.36 -0.60
CA GLU A 143 -1.16 14.80 -0.84
C GLU A 143 -1.08 15.12 -2.32
N ALA A 144 -0.42 14.29 -3.14
CA ALA A 144 -0.33 14.50 -4.57
C ALA A 144 -1.71 14.39 -5.25
N VAL A 145 -2.54 13.40 -4.89
CA VAL A 145 -3.92 13.30 -5.41
C VAL A 145 -4.73 14.52 -4.97
N ARG A 146 -4.66 14.93 -3.70
CA ARG A 146 -5.33 16.13 -3.18
C ARG A 146 -4.87 17.43 -3.84
N SER A 147 -3.65 17.43 -4.38
CA SER A 147 -3.09 18.57 -5.14
C SER A 147 -3.56 18.62 -6.59
N GLY A 148 -4.37 17.65 -7.04
CA GLY A 148 -4.99 17.61 -8.36
C GLY A 148 -4.49 16.53 -9.31
N GLU A 149 -3.55 15.67 -8.88
CA GLU A 149 -3.15 14.51 -9.68
C GLU A 149 -4.27 13.45 -9.67
N VAL A 150 -4.60 12.91 -10.84
CA VAL A 150 -5.70 11.94 -10.96
C VAL A 150 -5.30 10.52 -10.62
N ALA A 151 -4.01 10.19 -10.78
CA ALA A 151 -3.41 8.92 -10.40
C ALA A 151 -1.94 9.14 -9.98
N VAL A 152 -1.52 8.50 -8.89
CA VAL A 152 -0.18 8.67 -8.29
C VAL A 152 0.38 7.33 -7.86
N VAL A 153 1.64 7.07 -8.18
CA VAL A 153 2.36 5.86 -7.76
C VAL A 153 3.66 6.20 -7.05
N PRO A 154 3.97 5.57 -5.91
CA PRO A 154 5.29 5.69 -5.30
C PRO A 154 6.29 4.83 -6.07
N VAL A 155 7.50 5.35 -6.26
CA VAL A 155 8.50 4.71 -7.10
C VAL A 155 9.89 4.73 -6.49
N LEU A 156 10.72 3.75 -6.88
CA LEU A 156 12.16 3.75 -6.62
C LEU A 156 12.93 3.77 -7.95
N PRO A 157 14.13 4.36 -7.99
CA PRO A 157 15.05 4.22 -9.12
C PRO A 157 15.40 2.74 -9.35
N VAL A 158 15.58 2.35 -10.61
CA VAL A 158 16.11 1.03 -10.95
C VAL A 158 17.65 1.10 -10.90
N VAL A 159 18.25 0.36 -9.97
CA VAL A 159 19.70 0.39 -9.74
C VAL A 159 20.47 -0.55 -10.64
N ASP A 160 19.87 -1.67 -11.05
CA ASP A 160 20.49 -2.67 -11.91
C ASP A 160 20.29 -2.34 -13.40
N THR A 161 21.16 -2.91 -14.25
CA THR A 161 20.97 -2.87 -15.70
C THR A 161 19.80 -3.79 -16.09
N VAL A 162 18.78 -3.25 -16.74
CA VAL A 162 17.64 -4.01 -17.25
C VAL A 162 17.91 -4.44 -18.70
N LYS A 163 17.57 -5.69 -19.02
CA LYS A 163 17.62 -6.23 -20.37
C LYS A 163 16.22 -6.58 -20.85
N GLU A 164 15.90 -6.18 -22.06
CA GLU A 164 14.76 -6.77 -22.78
C GLU A 164 15.22 -8.07 -23.42
N VAL A 165 14.37 -9.10 -23.31
CA VAL A 165 14.66 -10.43 -23.89
C VAL A 165 13.50 -10.89 -24.75
N ASP A 166 13.81 -11.62 -25.81
CA ASP A 166 12.80 -12.29 -26.64
C ASP A 166 12.28 -13.58 -25.98
N ALA A 167 11.33 -14.25 -26.65
CA ALA A 167 10.72 -15.49 -26.15
C ALA A 167 11.74 -16.66 -26.06
N ALA A 168 12.87 -16.59 -26.74
CA ALA A 168 13.96 -17.57 -26.71
C ALA A 168 15.01 -17.26 -25.63
N GLY A 169 14.87 -16.12 -24.93
CA GLY A 169 15.76 -15.69 -23.86
C GLY A 169 16.99 -14.88 -24.32
N TYR A 170 17.06 -14.49 -25.60
CA TYR A 170 18.14 -13.65 -26.09
C TYR A 170 17.88 -12.17 -25.81
N VAL A 171 18.94 -11.43 -25.50
CA VAL A 171 18.86 -9.97 -25.26
C VAL A 171 18.58 -9.26 -26.58
N VAL A 172 17.47 -8.50 -26.62
CA VAL A 172 17.07 -7.68 -27.78
C VAL A 172 17.18 -6.18 -27.52
N GLY A 173 17.31 -5.76 -26.25
CA GLY A 173 17.44 -4.36 -25.89
C GLY A 173 18.04 -4.14 -24.50
N THR A 174 18.50 -2.92 -24.27
CA THR A 174 18.93 -2.44 -22.95
C THR A 174 18.36 -1.04 -22.77
N PRO A 175 17.19 -0.92 -22.13
CA PRO A 175 16.57 0.38 -21.89
C PRO A 175 17.43 1.24 -20.95
N ASP A 176 17.36 2.54 -21.12
CA ASP A 176 18.03 3.47 -20.21
C ASP A 176 17.37 3.40 -18.84
N ARG A 177 18.07 2.85 -17.86
CA ARG A 177 17.58 2.73 -16.49
C ARG A 177 17.27 4.08 -15.82
N ALA A 178 17.87 5.18 -16.29
CA ALA A 178 17.59 6.51 -15.75
C ALA A 178 16.13 6.92 -16.01
N ALA A 179 15.48 6.39 -17.05
CA ALA A 179 14.08 6.60 -17.37
C ALA A 179 13.14 5.55 -16.70
N LEU A 180 13.68 4.51 -16.07
CA LEU A 180 12.89 3.44 -15.46
C LEU A 180 12.68 3.69 -13.97
N ARG A 181 11.52 3.26 -13.48
CA ARG A 181 11.16 3.27 -12.06
C ARG A 181 10.54 1.93 -11.66
N ALA A 182 10.88 1.47 -10.45
CA ALA A 182 10.22 0.34 -9.83
C ALA A 182 9.01 0.85 -9.03
N VAL A 183 7.80 0.50 -9.49
CA VAL A 183 6.55 0.96 -8.89
C VAL A 183 6.25 0.21 -7.60
N GLN A 184 5.76 0.95 -6.61
CA GLN A 184 5.31 0.42 -5.33
C GLN A 184 3.82 0.68 -5.10
N THR A 185 3.30 0.34 -3.92
CA THR A 185 1.97 0.72 -3.44
C THR A 185 2.07 1.28 -2.01
N PRO A 186 1.09 2.12 -1.56
CA PRO A 186 -0.22 2.35 -2.17
C PRO A 186 -0.14 3.17 -3.45
N GLN A 187 -0.96 2.80 -4.44
CA GLN A 187 -1.26 3.65 -5.59
C GLN A 187 -2.49 4.48 -5.24
N GLY A 188 -2.49 5.77 -5.51
CA GLY A 188 -3.56 6.70 -5.14
C GLY A 188 -4.27 7.27 -6.35
N PHE A 189 -5.57 7.51 -6.21
CA PHE A 189 -6.43 7.89 -7.32
C PHE A 189 -7.53 8.85 -6.89
N ALA A 190 -7.94 9.73 -7.81
CA ALA A 190 -9.25 10.34 -7.77
C ALA A 190 -10.31 9.23 -7.93
N PRO A 191 -11.35 9.17 -7.06
CA PRO A 191 -12.28 8.04 -7.03
C PRO A 191 -13.01 7.78 -8.34
N ASP A 192 -13.47 8.82 -9.02
CA ASP A 192 -14.17 8.74 -10.30
C ASP A 192 -13.28 8.20 -11.42
N VAL A 193 -12.01 8.57 -11.43
CA VAL A 193 -11.01 8.08 -12.40
C VAL A 193 -10.74 6.59 -12.19
N LEU A 194 -10.55 6.16 -10.96
CA LEU A 194 -10.33 4.74 -10.66
C LEU A 194 -11.54 3.88 -11.00
N LEU A 195 -12.75 4.33 -10.64
CA LEU A 195 -14.00 3.63 -10.98
C LEU A 195 -14.16 3.49 -12.49
N ALA A 196 -14.00 4.59 -13.24
CA ALA A 196 -14.06 4.56 -14.71
C ALA A 196 -13.00 3.62 -15.32
N ALA A 197 -11.79 3.60 -14.75
CA ALA A 197 -10.72 2.70 -15.19
C ALA A 197 -11.07 1.22 -14.97
N TYR A 198 -11.70 0.89 -13.85
CA TYR A 198 -12.16 -0.45 -13.56
C TYR A 198 -13.40 -0.87 -14.36
N ASP A 199 -14.32 0.06 -14.66
CA ASP A 199 -15.49 -0.20 -15.50
C ASP A 199 -15.10 -0.50 -16.95
N ALA A 200 -14.10 0.22 -17.48
CA ALA A 200 -13.60 0.02 -18.84
C ALA A 200 -12.58 -1.15 -18.96
N ALA A 201 -12.05 -1.65 -17.83
CA ALA A 201 -11.02 -2.67 -17.84
C ALA A 201 -11.59 -4.04 -18.28
N GLY A 202 -10.99 -4.61 -19.33
CA GLY A 202 -11.01 -6.04 -19.56
C GLY A 202 -10.12 -6.80 -18.55
N ASP A 203 -9.90 -8.09 -18.76
CA ASP A 203 -9.28 -9.02 -17.79
C ASP A 203 -7.77 -8.81 -17.54
N VAL A 204 -7.09 -7.90 -18.21
CA VAL A 204 -5.62 -7.83 -18.17
C VAL A 204 -5.12 -6.44 -17.72
N ALA A 205 -4.76 -6.33 -16.43
CA ALA A 205 -3.93 -5.24 -15.92
C ALA A 205 -2.81 -5.79 -15.01
N THR A 206 -1.60 -5.25 -15.15
CA THR A 206 -0.47 -5.59 -14.30
C THR A 206 -0.52 -4.87 -12.96
N ASP A 207 -1.08 -3.65 -12.96
CA ASP A 207 -1.33 -2.80 -11.78
C ASP A 207 -2.53 -1.87 -12.02
N ASP A 208 -2.90 -1.11 -10.98
CA ASP A 208 -4.10 -0.26 -11.01
C ASP A 208 -3.86 1.02 -11.83
N ALA A 209 -2.67 1.59 -11.76
CA ALA A 209 -2.27 2.77 -12.54
C ALA A 209 -2.26 2.48 -14.04
N GLY A 210 -1.84 1.28 -14.45
CA GLY A 210 -1.89 0.86 -15.85
C GLY A 210 -3.30 0.79 -16.43
N LEU A 211 -4.36 0.71 -15.60
CA LEU A 211 -5.74 0.86 -16.06
C LEU A 211 -6.04 2.31 -16.45
N VAL A 212 -5.58 3.26 -15.65
CA VAL A 212 -5.74 4.70 -15.90
C VAL A 212 -4.98 5.12 -17.17
N GLU A 213 -3.73 4.63 -17.34
CA GLU A 213 -2.92 4.89 -18.54
C GLU A 213 -3.63 4.40 -19.82
N ARG A 214 -4.27 3.24 -19.79
CA ARG A 214 -5.03 2.70 -20.94
C ARG A 214 -6.23 3.54 -21.33
N LEU A 215 -6.81 4.29 -20.39
CA LEU A 215 -7.86 5.27 -20.68
C LEU A 215 -7.30 6.62 -21.16
N GLY A 216 -5.98 6.74 -21.31
CA GLY A 216 -5.31 7.98 -21.69
C GLY A 216 -5.11 8.95 -20.52
N GLY A 217 -5.32 8.50 -19.28
CA GLY A 217 -5.02 9.28 -18.08
C GLY A 217 -3.51 9.36 -17.82
N THR A 218 -3.10 10.41 -17.11
CA THR A 218 -1.71 10.59 -16.66
C THR A 218 -1.51 10.00 -15.28
N VAL A 219 -0.33 9.40 -15.06
CA VAL A 219 0.08 8.87 -13.75
C VAL A 219 1.30 9.64 -13.28
N ALA A 220 1.16 10.34 -12.16
CA ALA A 220 2.25 11.04 -11.50
C ALA A 220 3.06 10.09 -10.60
N THR A 221 4.32 10.43 -10.34
CA THR A 221 5.18 9.65 -9.44
C THR A 221 5.56 10.45 -8.21
N VAL A 222 5.66 9.77 -7.08
CA VAL A 222 6.25 10.30 -5.84
C VAL A 222 7.36 9.39 -5.35
N ASP A 223 8.21 9.87 -4.45
CA ASP A 223 9.27 9.05 -3.88
C ASP A 223 8.69 7.92 -3.04
N GLY A 224 9.10 6.69 -3.36
CA GLY A 224 8.80 5.49 -2.60
C GLY A 224 9.69 5.31 -1.38
N ASP A 225 9.77 4.08 -0.88
CA ASP A 225 10.61 3.72 0.25
C ASP A 225 11.13 2.28 0.11
N PRO A 226 12.41 1.99 0.42
CA PRO A 226 12.96 0.64 0.37
C PRO A 226 12.22 -0.39 1.24
N LEU A 227 11.58 0.03 2.34
CA LEU A 227 10.74 -0.83 3.20
C LEU A 227 9.40 -1.19 2.55
N ALA A 228 8.96 -0.45 1.54
CA ALA A 228 7.75 -0.76 0.77
C ALA A 228 7.98 -1.87 -0.28
N PHE A 229 9.00 -2.71 -0.12
CA PHE A 229 9.24 -3.86 -1.00
C PHE A 229 8.12 -4.90 -0.88
N LYS A 230 7.90 -5.64 -1.97
CA LYS A 230 6.86 -6.67 -2.02
C LYS A 230 7.42 -8.01 -1.57
N ILE A 231 6.97 -8.54 -0.45
CA ILE A 231 7.33 -9.89 -0.01
C ILE A 231 6.70 -10.89 -0.97
N THR A 232 7.51 -11.59 -1.77
CA THR A 232 7.04 -12.49 -2.81
C THR A 232 7.67 -13.88 -2.72
N THR A 233 8.89 -13.94 -2.21
CA THR A 233 9.71 -15.15 -2.06
C THR A 233 10.07 -15.39 -0.60
N ALA A 234 10.60 -16.57 -0.28
CA ALA A 234 11.13 -16.87 1.04
C ALA A 234 12.29 -15.92 1.43
N SER A 235 13.12 -15.50 0.47
CA SER A 235 14.19 -14.53 0.71
C SER A 235 13.64 -13.16 1.12
N ASP A 236 12.54 -12.71 0.46
CA ASP A 236 11.89 -11.45 0.85
C ASP A 236 11.31 -11.54 2.28
N HIS A 237 10.80 -12.72 2.65
CA HIS A 237 10.26 -12.95 4.00
C HIS A 237 11.36 -12.89 5.06
N VAL A 238 12.51 -13.53 4.82
CA VAL A 238 13.68 -13.44 5.71
C VAL A 238 14.13 -11.97 5.85
N ARG A 239 14.21 -11.24 4.74
CA ARG A 239 14.50 -9.80 4.76
C ARG A 239 13.49 -9.05 5.63
N ALA A 240 12.19 -9.31 5.46
CA ALA A 240 11.15 -8.64 6.25
C ALA A 240 11.28 -8.87 7.75
N LEU A 241 11.64 -10.11 8.17
CA LEU A 241 11.92 -10.41 9.57
C LEU A 241 13.09 -9.60 10.13
N SER A 242 14.18 -9.49 9.36
CA SER A 242 15.36 -8.70 9.74
C SER A 242 15.04 -7.20 9.84
N GLU A 243 14.28 -6.64 8.90
CA GLU A 243 13.86 -5.23 8.93
C GLU A 243 12.99 -4.92 10.17
N VAL A 244 12.03 -5.81 10.51
CA VAL A 244 11.20 -5.63 11.71
C VAL A 244 12.03 -5.70 12.99
N HIS A 245 13.02 -6.60 13.06
CA HIS A 245 13.92 -6.70 14.20
C HIS A 245 14.73 -5.41 14.39
N ALA A 246 15.33 -4.91 13.32
CA ALA A 246 16.09 -3.67 13.33
C ALA A 246 15.25 -2.45 13.77
N LEU A 247 13.99 -2.38 13.32
CA LEU A 247 13.07 -1.31 13.73
C LEU A 247 12.75 -1.35 15.24
N HIS A 248 12.65 -2.55 15.83
CA HIS A 248 12.43 -2.70 17.27
C HIS A 248 13.65 -2.34 18.08
N GLU A 249 14.87 -2.65 17.62
CA GLU A 249 16.12 -2.28 18.31
C GLU A 249 16.33 -0.75 18.32
N VAL A 250 16.02 -0.06 17.22
CA VAL A 250 16.15 1.41 17.13
C VAL A 250 15.10 2.11 18.02
N GLY A 251 13.92 1.49 18.23
CA GLY A 251 12.86 2.03 19.09
C GLY A 251 13.01 1.67 20.58
N ALA A 252 13.91 0.77 20.94
CA ALA A 252 14.16 0.43 22.34
C ALA A 252 14.92 1.59 23.03
N PRO A 253 14.49 2.05 24.22
CA PRO A 253 15.27 3.02 24.99
C PRO A 253 16.65 2.40 25.28
N GLN A 254 17.72 3.08 24.87
CA GLN A 254 19.05 2.70 25.31
C GLN A 254 19.09 2.89 26.83
N GLU A 255 19.27 1.80 27.57
CA GLU A 255 19.59 1.89 28.98
C GLU A 255 20.85 2.76 29.12
N PRO A 256 20.85 3.79 29.99
CA PRO A 256 22.05 4.59 30.22
C PRO A 256 23.12 3.65 30.73
N GLY A 257 24.18 3.47 29.96
CA GLY A 257 25.31 2.62 30.28
C GLY A 257 25.76 2.85 31.71
N ALA A 258 25.86 1.80 32.48
CA ALA A 258 26.44 1.81 33.81
C ALA A 258 27.80 2.52 33.75
N ARG A 259 27.91 3.67 34.37
CA ARG A 259 29.20 4.35 34.55
C ARG A 259 30.06 3.43 35.38
N GLU A 260 31.09 2.86 34.78
CA GLU A 260 32.16 2.26 35.52
C GLU A 260 32.74 3.30 36.49
N ASN A 261 32.60 3.04 37.76
CA ASN A 261 33.15 3.84 38.83
C ASN A 261 34.65 3.51 38.90
N PRO A 262 35.56 4.47 38.66
CA PRO A 262 36.97 4.23 38.89
C PRO A 262 37.24 4.41 40.37
N GLU A 263 37.04 3.34 41.16
CA GLU A 263 37.47 3.34 42.55
C GLU A 263 38.72 2.50 42.78
N GLU A 264 39.71 3.24 43.25
CA GLU A 264 40.60 2.92 44.37
C GLU A 264 41.57 1.75 44.22
N HIS A 265 42.80 2.14 43.98
CA HIS A 265 43.93 1.37 44.52
C HIS A 265 44.44 2.01 45.82
N PRO A 266 44.73 1.17 46.86
CA PRO A 266 45.34 1.58 48.11
C PRO A 266 46.83 1.95 47.98
#